data_39daf172c89bb6f2d64e04923cb19cd4
#
_entry.id   39daf172c89bb6f2d64e04923cb19cd4
#
_cell.length_a   1.000
_cell.length_b   1.000
_cell.length_c   1.000
_cell.angle_alpha   90.00
_cell.angle_beta   90.00
_cell.angle_gamma   90.00
#
_symmetry.space_group_name_H-M   'P 1'
#
loop_
_entity.id
_entity.type
_entity.pdbx_description
1 polymer ?
#
loop_
_entity_poly.entity_id
_entity_poly.type
_entity_poly.pdbx_seq_one_letter_code
_entity_poly.pdbx_strand_id
1 'polypeptide(L)'
;MGYAIAEAALTEGHHVTLISGPAFVQPPRNANLIPVSTSDEMFEAVHRDADKCDICVLCAAVADYKPANVSSTKIKKRGAKFSLELIPTRDILDSLGHKQDRQFVLIGFAAETEHVEENAVKKLRAKHCDIIIANDVSGADSGMESDVNEVTILFRNGEKTKLSRAPKKNIARELVKIFSNFATKMFDKKNVTIN
;
A
#
# COMPACT_ATOMS: atom_id res chain seq x y z
N MET A 1 -3.64 8.90 2.10
CA MET A 1 -2.28 8.65 2.63
C MET A 1 -1.28 8.41 1.48
N GLY A 2 -1.51 7.52 0.51
CA GLY A 2 -0.54 7.21 -0.56
C GLY A 2 0.01 8.43 -1.30
N TYR A 3 -0.83 9.38 -1.70
CA TYR A 3 -0.37 10.62 -2.35
C TYR A 3 0.46 11.52 -1.43
N ALA A 4 0.16 11.56 -0.13
CA ALA A 4 0.97 12.30 0.82
C ALA A 4 2.37 11.69 0.99
N ILE A 5 2.47 10.36 0.97
CA ILE A 5 3.76 9.64 0.99
C ILE A 5 4.54 9.93 -0.31
N ALA A 6 3.88 9.87 -1.47
CA ALA A 6 4.50 10.20 -2.76
C ALA A 6 5.02 11.63 -2.79
N GLU A 7 4.24 12.62 -2.30
CA GLU A 7 4.64 14.03 -2.20
C GLU A 7 5.84 14.21 -1.25
N ALA A 8 5.82 13.54 -0.10
CA ALA A 8 6.91 13.59 0.86
C ALA A 8 8.21 12.99 0.29
N ALA A 9 8.12 11.83 -0.40
CA ALA A 9 9.27 11.20 -1.04
C ALA A 9 9.89 12.08 -2.13
N LEU A 10 9.06 12.71 -2.97
CA LEU A 10 9.52 13.69 -3.98
C LEU A 10 10.23 14.89 -3.33
N THR A 11 9.70 15.37 -2.19
CA THR A 11 10.31 16.50 -1.45
C THR A 11 11.66 16.14 -0.87
N GLU A 12 11.87 14.88 -0.47
CA GLU A 12 13.16 14.35 0.02
C GLU A 12 14.12 13.97 -1.13
N GLY A 13 13.74 14.22 -2.39
CA GLY A 13 14.59 14.01 -3.58
C GLY A 13 14.51 12.59 -4.17
N HIS A 14 13.55 11.75 -3.75
CA HIS A 14 13.36 10.43 -4.33
C HIS A 14 12.65 10.48 -5.68
N HIS A 15 12.97 9.53 -6.57
CA HIS A 15 12.17 9.26 -7.76
C HIS A 15 10.94 8.44 -7.40
N VAL A 16 9.74 8.91 -7.78
CA VAL A 16 8.48 8.26 -7.42
C VAL A 16 7.73 7.81 -8.66
N THR A 17 7.49 6.51 -8.80
CA THR A 17 6.48 5.95 -9.70
C THR A 17 5.20 5.70 -8.91
N LEU A 18 4.11 6.36 -9.29
CA LEU A 18 2.82 6.33 -8.63
C LEU A 18 1.81 5.57 -9.49
N ILE A 19 1.52 4.32 -9.13
CA ILE A 19 0.46 3.52 -9.75
C ILE A 19 -0.84 3.83 -9.01
N SER A 20 -1.80 4.43 -9.68
CA SER A 20 -3.02 4.93 -9.04
C SER A 20 -4.29 4.54 -9.78
N GLY A 21 -5.25 3.99 -9.04
CA GLY A 21 -6.64 3.92 -9.45
C GLY A 21 -7.30 5.31 -9.46
N PRO A 22 -8.59 5.39 -9.86
CA PRO A 22 -9.36 6.63 -9.81
C PRO A 22 -9.34 7.24 -8.41
N ALA A 23 -9.01 8.52 -8.30
CA ALA A 23 -8.97 9.26 -7.05
C ALA A 23 -9.48 10.70 -7.26
N PHE A 24 -10.11 11.26 -6.23
CA PHE A 24 -10.58 12.65 -6.25
C PHE A 24 -9.47 13.67 -5.99
N VAL A 25 -8.37 13.22 -5.38
CA VAL A 25 -7.20 14.05 -5.06
C VAL A 25 -6.25 14.07 -6.24
N GLN A 26 -5.70 15.25 -6.58
CA GLN A 26 -4.72 15.37 -7.64
C GLN A 26 -3.39 14.69 -7.26
N PRO A 27 -2.78 13.95 -8.17
CA PRO A 27 -1.47 13.34 -7.93
C PRO A 27 -0.38 14.42 -7.80
N PRO A 28 0.70 14.16 -7.07
CA PRO A 28 1.86 15.04 -7.01
C PRO A 28 2.45 15.28 -8.42
N ARG A 29 2.74 16.56 -8.75
CA ARG A 29 3.10 16.98 -10.12
C ARG A 29 4.34 16.30 -10.70
N ASN A 30 5.31 15.95 -9.87
CA ASN A 30 6.59 15.40 -10.30
C ASN A 30 6.66 13.86 -10.18
N ALA A 31 5.57 13.19 -9.84
CA ALA A 31 5.50 11.74 -9.85
C ALA A 31 5.36 11.19 -11.27
N ASN A 32 6.05 10.10 -11.58
CA ASN A 32 5.77 9.30 -12.77
C ASN A 32 4.44 8.56 -12.55
N LEU A 33 3.34 9.12 -13.05
CA LEU A 33 1.99 8.58 -12.84
C LEU A 33 1.67 7.48 -13.84
N ILE A 34 1.28 6.31 -13.35
CA ILE A 34 0.71 5.19 -14.11
C ILE A 34 -0.74 5.03 -13.68
N PRO A 35 -1.70 5.55 -14.44
CA PRO A 35 -3.12 5.40 -14.14
C PRO A 35 -3.59 3.98 -14.45
N VAL A 36 -4.43 3.42 -13.57
CA VAL A 36 -5.08 2.11 -13.73
C VAL A 36 -6.54 2.23 -13.31
N SER A 37 -7.41 1.38 -13.87
CA SER A 37 -8.85 1.41 -13.61
C SER A 37 -9.34 0.18 -12.87
N THR A 38 -8.62 -0.93 -12.93
CA THR A 38 -9.00 -2.21 -12.35
C THR A 38 -7.93 -2.76 -11.42
N SER A 39 -8.32 -3.70 -10.55
CA SER A 39 -7.37 -4.42 -9.69
C SER A 39 -6.37 -5.26 -10.49
N ASP A 40 -6.78 -5.79 -11.65
CA ASP A 40 -5.89 -6.55 -12.52
C ASP A 40 -4.85 -5.66 -13.18
N GLU A 41 -5.24 -4.49 -13.69
CA GLU A 41 -4.30 -3.51 -14.23
C GLU A 41 -3.30 -3.03 -13.17
N MET A 42 -3.77 -2.82 -11.94
CA MET A 42 -2.89 -2.46 -10.83
C MET A 42 -1.90 -3.58 -10.51
N PHE A 43 -2.36 -4.83 -10.45
CA PHE A 43 -1.50 -5.99 -10.24
C PHE A 43 -0.39 -6.06 -11.29
N GLU A 44 -0.75 -5.98 -12.59
CA GLU A 44 0.23 -6.05 -13.69
C GLU A 44 1.21 -4.87 -13.66
N ALA A 45 0.71 -3.65 -13.42
CA ALA A 45 1.56 -2.46 -13.34
C ALA A 45 2.56 -2.54 -12.19
N VAL A 46 2.10 -2.97 -11.00
CA VAL A 46 2.98 -3.12 -9.83
C VAL A 46 4.05 -4.18 -10.08
N HIS A 47 3.69 -5.36 -10.61
CA HIS A 47 4.66 -6.43 -10.87
C HIS A 47 5.69 -6.06 -11.94
N ARG A 48 5.29 -5.31 -12.96
CA ARG A 48 6.20 -4.81 -14.01
C ARG A 48 7.26 -3.84 -13.48
N ASP A 49 6.90 -3.04 -12.48
CA ASP A 49 7.75 -1.94 -12.02
C ASP A 49 8.39 -2.18 -10.64
N ALA A 50 7.95 -3.19 -9.86
CA ALA A 50 8.44 -3.45 -8.51
C ALA A 50 9.95 -3.73 -8.43
N ASP A 51 10.52 -4.44 -9.41
CA ASP A 51 11.96 -4.75 -9.42
C ASP A 51 12.84 -3.54 -9.79
N LYS A 52 12.25 -2.43 -10.17
CA LYS A 52 12.94 -1.20 -10.56
C LYS A 52 13.04 -0.20 -9.42
N CYS A 53 12.54 -0.53 -8.25
CA CYS A 53 12.54 0.37 -7.09
C CYS A 53 13.25 -0.24 -5.88
N ASP A 54 13.76 0.60 -4.99
CA ASP A 54 14.33 0.20 -3.71
C ASP A 54 13.24 -0.03 -2.66
N ILE A 55 12.12 0.68 -2.77
CA ILE A 55 11.02 0.65 -1.80
C ILE A 55 9.69 0.58 -2.56
N CYS A 56 8.90 -0.46 -2.28
CA CYS A 56 7.55 -0.63 -2.81
C CYS A 56 6.51 -0.45 -1.68
N VAL A 57 5.67 0.59 -1.80
CA VAL A 57 4.65 0.93 -0.80
C VAL A 57 3.25 0.64 -1.33
N LEU A 58 2.55 -0.31 -0.74
CA LEU A 58 1.19 -0.68 -1.10
C LEU A 58 0.19 -0.06 -0.11
N CYS A 59 -0.37 1.09 -0.51
CA CYS A 59 -1.31 1.88 0.31
C CYS A 59 -2.72 1.95 -0.27
N ALA A 60 -2.94 1.44 -1.50
CA ALA A 60 -4.25 1.45 -2.13
C ALA A 60 -5.21 0.46 -1.45
N ALA A 61 -6.46 0.87 -1.24
CA ALA A 61 -7.55 -0.01 -0.81
C ALA A 61 -8.13 -0.72 -2.04
N VAL A 62 -7.49 -1.81 -2.45
CA VAL A 62 -7.96 -2.65 -3.56
C VAL A 62 -9.10 -3.53 -3.06
N ALA A 63 -10.20 -3.61 -3.82
CA ALA A 63 -11.32 -4.47 -3.46
C ALA A 63 -10.92 -5.95 -3.51
N ASP A 64 -11.36 -6.73 -2.51
CA ASP A 64 -11.06 -8.17 -2.40
C ASP A 64 -11.80 -9.02 -3.45
N TYR A 65 -12.89 -8.48 -4.02
CA TYR A 65 -13.73 -9.17 -4.99
C TYR A 65 -13.98 -8.28 -6.21
N LYS A 66 -14.15 -8.92 -7.37
CA LYS A 66 -14.57 -8.31 -8.63
C LYS A 66 -15.67 -9.14 -9.29
N PRO A 67 -16.48 -8.55 -10.19
CA PRO A 67 -17.45 -9.33 -10.98
C PRO A 67 -16.75 -10.43 -11.78
N ALA A 68 -17.33 -11.66 -11.77
CA ALA A 68 -16.83 -12.77 -12.58
C ALA A 68 -16.94 -12.46 -14.08
N ASN A 69 -18.03 -11.78 -14.46
CA ASN A 69 -18.32 -11.41 -15.84
C ASN A 69 -18.61 -9.91 -15.92
N VAL A 70 -17.88 -9.19 -16.76
CA VAL A 70 -18.10 -7.76 -17.04
C VAL A 70 -18.86 -7.63 -18.35
N SER A 71 -20.02 -6.95 -18.31
CA SER A 71 -20.78 -6.65 -19.52
C SER A 71 -20.18 -5.45 -20.25
N SER A 72 -19.93 -5.57 -21.54
CA SER A 72 -19.53 -4.45 -22.40
C SER A 72 -20.68 -3.49 -22.74
N THR A 73 -21.93 -3.89 -22.43
CA THR A 73 -23.12 -3.09 -22.70
C THR A 73 -23.94 -2.84 -21.43
N LYS A 74 -24.75 -1.78 -21.45
CA LYS A 74 -25.63 -1.45 -20.32
C LYS A 74 -26.58 -2.60 -20.03
N ILE A 75 -26.55 -3.12 -18.84
CA ILE A 75 -27.51 -4.13 -18.37
C ILE A 75 -28.87 -3.45 -18.15
N LYS A 76 -29.87 -3.84 -18.95
CA LYS A 76 -31.24 -3.30 -18.83
C LYS A 76 -31.96 -3.95 -17.64
N LYS A 77 -32.72 -3.14 -16.87
CA LYS A 77 -33.55 -3.65 -15.77
C LYS A 77 -34.60 -4.65 -16.33
N ARG A 78 -34.57 -5.86 -15.83
CA ARG A 78 -35.52 -6.93 -16.16
C ARG A 78 -36.26 -7.31 -14.87
N GLY A 79 -37.24 -6.56 -14.47
CA GLY A 79 -38.28 -6.82 -13.44
C GLY A 79 -38.05 -7.71 -12.22
N ALA A 80 -37.07 -8.61 -12.23
CA ALA A 80 -36.79 -9.62 -11.21
C ALA A 80 -35.51 -9.27 -10.41
N LYS A 81 -35.20 -10.08 -9.40
CA LYS A 81 -33.92 -10.03 -8.66
C LYS A 81 -32.77 -10.20 -9.65
N PHE A 82 -31.71 -9.44 -9.46
CA PHE A 82 -30.45 -9.57 -10.19
C PHE A 82 -29.38 -10.12 -9.25
N SER A 83 -28.71 -11.19 -9.65
CA SER A 83 -27.58 -11.76 -8.91
C SER A 83 -26.30 -11.46 -9.64
N LEU A 84 -25.30 -10.99 -8.93
CA LEU A 84 -23.96 -10.74 -9.45
C LEU A 84 -23.00 -11.75 -8.83
N GLU A 85 -22.41 -12.59 -9.66
CA GLU A 85 -21.33 -13.48 -9.25
C GLU A 85 -20.04 -12.69 -9.07
N LEU A 86 -19.40 -12.87 -7.91
CA LEU A 86 -18.13 -12.23 -7.57
C LEU A 86 -17.04 -13.29 -7.43
N ILE A 87 -15.85 -12.96 -7.94
CA ILE A 87 -14.64 -13.77 -7.77
C ILE A 87 -13.58 -12.97 -7.03
N PRO A 88 -12.68 -13.62 -6.26
CA PRO A 88 -11.61 -12.91 -5.58
C PRO A 88 -10.67 -12.21 -6.56
N THR A 89 -10.15 -11.06 -6.15
CA THR A 89 -9.07 -10.36 -6.84
C THR A 89 -7.71 -10.97 -6.48
N ARG A 90 -6.69 -10.70 -7.28
CA ARG A 90 -5.33 -11.11 -6.98
C ARG A 90 -4.75 -10.24 -5.85
N ASP A 91 -4.18 -10.87 -4.83
CA ASP A 91 -3.55 -10.15 -3.72
C ASP A 91 -2.13 -9.70 -4.12
N ILE A 92 -1.99 -8.41 -4.38
CA ILE A 92 -0.72 -7.80 -4.81
C ILE A 92 0.34 -7.92 -3.72
N LEU A 93 -0.03 -7.63 -2.47
CA LEU A 93 0.90 -7.65 -1.34
C LEU A 93 1.43 -9.06 -1.08
N ASP A 94 0.54 -10.05 -1.09
CA ASP A 94 0.89 -11.46 -0.95
C ASP A 94 1.82 -11.94 -2.05
N SER A 95 1.47 -11.65 -3.28
CA SER A 95 2.25 -12.04 -4.46
C SER A 95 3.66 -11.45 -4.47
N LEU A 96 3.82 -10.16 -4.10
CA LEU A 96 5.14 -9.54 -3.98
C LEU A 96 5.93 -10.05 -2.79
N GLY A 97 5.26 -10.34 -1.68
CA GLY A 97 5.92 -10.84 -0.48
C GLY A 97 6.54 -12.23 -0.67
N HIS A 98 5.89 -13.09 -1.46
CA HIS A 98 6.37 -14.44 -1.79
C HIS A 98 7.27 -14.48 -3.05
N LYS A 99 7.57 -13.32 -3.65
CA LYS A 99 8.48 -13.26 -4.77
C LYS A 99 9.88 -13.69 -4.36
N GLN A 100 10.43 -14.69 -5.06
CA GLN A 100 11.81 -15.14 -4.86
C GLN A 100 12.80 -14.03 -5.25
N ASP A 101 13.90 -13.96 -4.54
CA ASP A 101 15.01 -13.00 -4.79
C ASP A 101 14.58 -11.53 -4.87
N ARG A 102 13.53 -11.16 -4.13
CA ARG A 102 13.05 -9.78 -4.03
C ARG A 102 14.16 -8.83 -3.58
N GLN A 103 14.43 -7.80 -4.36
CA GLN A 103 15.49 -6.81 -4.10
C GLN A 103 15.00 -5.47 -3.54
N PHE A 104 13.72 -5.30 -3.27
CA PHE A 104 13.12 -4.08 -2.72
C PHE A 104 12.52 -4.31 -1.34
N VAL A 105 12.43 -3.24 -0.55
CA VAL A 105 11.69 -3.21 0.73
C VAL A 105 10.19 -3.19 0.42
N LEU A 106 9.43 -4.15 0.95
CA LEU A 106 7.98 -4.25 0.76
C LEU A 106 7.24 -3.71 1.98
N ILE A 107 6.43 -2.69 1.77
CA ILE A 107 5.66 -2.00 2.80
C ILE A 107 4.18 -2.11 2.48
N GLY A 108 3.41 -2.69 3.39
CA GLY A 108 1.96 -2.78 3.29
C GLY A 108 1.25 -1.86 4.28
N PHE A 109 -0.02 -1.55 3.99
CA PHE A 109 -0.92 -0.88 4.90
C PHE A 109 -2.00 -1.85 5.40
N ALA A 110 -2.37 -1.71 6.67
CA ALA A 110 -3.48 -2.39 7.30
C ALA A 110 -4.40 -1.35 7.94
N ALA A 111 -5.64 -1.26 7.45
CA ALA A 111 -6.70 -0.47 8.07
C ALA A 111 -7.58 -1.45 8.85
N GLU A 112 -7.55 -1.38 10.16
CA GLU A 112 -8.21 -2.31 11.07
C GLU A 112 -9.13 -1.53 12.01
N THR A 113 -10.25 -2.15 12.38
CA THR A 113 -11.22 -1.58 13.34
C THR A 113 -11.11 -2.21 14.72
N GLU A 114 -10.57 -3.43 14.80
CA GLU A 114 -10.41 -4.19 16.04
C GLU A 114 -9.08 -4.95 16.01
N HIS A 115 -8.48 -5.16 17.20
CA HIS A 115 -7.23 -5.90 17.35
C HIS A 115 -6.12 -5.45 16.39
N VAL A 116 -6.01 -4.14 16.19
CA VAL A 116 -5.20 -3.49 15.14
C VAL A 116 -3.77 -4.03 15.09
N GLU A 117 -3.07 -4.09 16.24
CA GLU A 117 -1.68 -4.58 16.29
C GLU A 117 -1.59 -6.08 15.99
N GLU A 118 -2.48 -6.90 16.56
CA GLU A 118 -2.44 -8.35 16.35
C GLU A 118 -2.70 -8.74 14.90
N ASN A 119 -3.70 -8.10 14.29
CA ASN A 119 -4.05 -8.32 12.89
C ASN A 119 -2.94 -7.85 11.97
N ALA A 120 -2.33 -6.71 12.26
CA ALA A 120 -1.19 -6.19 11.49
C ALA A 120 0.05 -7.08 11.60
N VAL A 121 0.36 -7.66 12.80
CA VAL A 121 1.44 -8.63 12.96
C VAL A 121 1.17 -9.91 12.18
N LYS A 122 -0.06 -10.43 12.21
CA LYS A 122 -0.46 -11.60 11.39
C LYS A 122 -0.28 -11.30 9.91
N LYS A 123 -0.73 -10.13 9.44
CA LYS A 123 -0.59 -9.69 8.05
C LYS A 123 0.88 -9.53 7.63
N LEU A 124 1.70 -8.92 8.48
CA LEU A 124 3.15 -8.74 8.26
C LEU A 124 3.83 -10.09 7.97
N ARG A 125 3.54 -11.11 8.80
CA ARG A 125 4.11 -12.45 8.67
C ARG A 125 3.54 -13.20 7.47
N ALA A 126 2.20 -13.25 7.35
CA ALA A 126 1.52 -13.99 6.29
C ALA A 126 1.85 -13.44 4.90
N LYS A 127 2.00 -12.12 4.76
CA LYS A 127 2.30 -11.45 3.48
C LYS A 127 3.80 -11.22 3.26
N HIS A 128 4.67 -11.74 4.12
CA HIS A 128 6.12 -11.61 4.01
C HIS A 128 6.60 -10.16 3.77
N CYS A 129 5.92 -9.19 4.39
CA CYS A 129 6.31 -7.78 4.30
C CYS A 129 7.54 -7.49 5.17
N ASP A 130 8.28 -6.44 4.84
CA ASP A 130 9.33 -5.92 5.69
C ASP A 130 8.79 -4.96 6.74
N ILE A 131 7.75 -4.19 6.35
CA ILE A 131 7.05 -3.23 7.22
C ILE A 131 5.55 -3.31 6.95
N ILE A 132 4.74 -3.22 8.02
CA ILE A 132 3.30 -2.95 7.94
C ILE A 132 2.99 -1.67 8.71
N ILE A 133 2.23 -0.81 8.07
CA ILE A 133 1.67 0.40 8.68
C ILE A 133 0.23 0.10 9.10
N ALA A 134 0.02 -0.04 10.40
CA ALA A 134 -1.30 -0.26 10.96
C ALA A 134 -1.97 1.09 11.27
N ASN A 135 -3.14 1.29 10.69
CA ASN A 135 -3.99 2.45 10.90
C ASN A 135 -5.26 2.03 11.62
N ASP A 136 -5.53 2.60 12.78
CA ASP A 136 -6.80 2.45 13.47
C ASP A 136 -7.86 3.33 12.80
N VAL A 137 -8.85 2.70 12.20
CA VAL A 137 -9.97 3.37 11.52
C VAL A 137 -11.29 3.24 12.27
N SER A 138 -11.28 2.80 13.53
CA SER A 138 -12.48 2.60 14.38
C SER A 138 -13.11 3.91 14.86
N GLY A 139 -12.34 5.00 14.93
CA GLY A 139 -12.84 6.30 15.40
C GLY A 139 -13.62 7.06 14.32
N ALA A 140 -14.71 7.74 14.71
CA ALA A 140 -15.53 8.56 13.80
C ALA A 140 -14.72 9.65 13.05
N ASP A 141 -13.61 10.12 13.63
CA ASP A 141 -12.72 11.15 13.07
C ASP A 141 -11.42 10.56 12.47
N SER A 142 -11.27 9.23 12.43
CA SER A 142 -10.05 8.54 11.97
C SER A 142 -10.22 7.80 10.63
N GLY A 143 -11.33 8.00 9.93
CA GLY A 143 -11.65 7.36 8.66
C GLY A 143 -10.72 7.74 7.50
N MET A 144 -10.87 7.06 6.36
CA MET A 144 -10.03 7.28 5.17
C MET A 144 -10.11 8.72 4.64
N GLU A 145 -11.19 9.46 4.92
CA GLU A 145 -11.42 10.85 4.48
C GLU A 145 -10.86 11.90 5.45
N SER A 146 -10.44 11.51 6.68
CA SER A 146 -9.84 12.44 7.65
C SER A 146 -8.51 13.01 7.15
N ASP A 147 -8.23 14.29 7.43
CA ASP A 147 -6.96 14.96 7.12
C ASP A 147 -5.85 14.61 8.12
N VAL A 148 -6.19 13.98 9.24
CA VAL A 148 -5.25 13.54 10.26
C VAL A 148 -5.15 12.01 10.26
N ASN A 149 -4.04 11.49 10.80
CA ASN A 149 -3.85 10.06 10.97
C ASN A 149 -3.02 9.76 12.23
N GLU A 150 -3.16 8.56 12.74
CA GLU A 150 -2.30 7.94 13.76
C GLU A 150 -1.94 6.54 13.27
N VAL A 151 -0.67 6.17 13.31
CA VAL A 151 -0.23 4.90 12.78
C VAL A 151 0.76 4.18 13.71
N THR A 152 0.68 2.87 13.74
CA THR A 152 1.71 2.00 14.32
C THR A 152 2.47 1.31 13.19
N ILE A 153 3.78 1.43 13.23
CA ILE A 153 4.71 0.85 12.26
C ILE A 153 5.26 -0.43 12.88
N LEU A 154 5.08 -1.55 12.19
CA LEU A 154 5.54 -2.86 12.62
C LEU A 154 6.59 -3.36 11.65
N PHE A 155 7.75 -3.74 12.16
CA PHE A 155 8.89 -4.24 11.39
C PHE A 155 8.98 -5.76 11.46
N ARG A 156 9.52 -6.38 10.43
CA ARG A 156 9.73 -7.85 10.38
C ARG A 156 10.60 -8.38 11.53
N ASN A 157 11.53 -7.59 12.05
CA ASN A 157 12.41 -7.93 13.17
C ASN A 157 11.71 -7.89 14.54
N GLY A 158 10.42 -7.52 14.60
CA GLY A 158 9.63 -7.40 15.81
C GLY A 158 9.67 -6.02 16.47
N GLU A 159 10.47 -5.09 15.96
CA GLU A 159 10.43 -3.69 16.40
C GLU A 159 9.11 -3.04 16.06
N LYS A 160 8.69 -2.07 16.87
CA LYS A 160 7.53 -1.24 16.58
C LYS A 160 7.79 0.24 16.91
N THR A 161 7.17 1.11 16.16
CA THR A 161 7.20 2.57 16.37
C THR A 161 5.79 3.13 16.19
N LYS A 162 5.38 4.01 17.08
CA LYS A 162 4.08 4.70 16.99
C LYS A 162 4.30 6.15 16.58
N LEU A 163 3.57 6.62 15.57
CA LEU A 163 3.44 8.02 15.24
C LEU A 163 2.10 8.51 15.74
N SER A 164 2.15 9.44 16.67
CA SER A 164 0.94 10.06 17.29
C SER A 164 0.13 10.83 16.25
N ARG A 165 -1.15 11.02 16.56
CA ARG A 165 -2.11 11.72 15.70
C ARG A 165 -1.58 13.07 15.21
N ALA A 166 -1.47 13.20 13.90
CA ALA A 166 -0.96 14.39 13.23
C ALA A 166 -1.55 14.52 11.81
N PRO A 167 -1.43 15.68 11.16
CA PRO A 167 -1.81 15.83 9.75
C PRO A 167 -1.13 14.77 8.86
N LYS A 168 -1.87 14.22 7.89
CA LYS A 168 -1.37 13.18 6.95
C LYS A 168 -0.04 13.55 6.30
N LYS A 169 0.20 14.84 6.00
CA LYS A 169 1.47 15.32 5.45
C LYS A 169 2.64 15.13 6.41
N ASN A 170 2.43 15.35 7.71
CA ASN A 170 3.46 15.19 8.73
C ASN A 170 3.77 13.69 8.95
N ILE A 171 2.73 12.88 9.10
CA ILE A 171 2.87 11.42 9.17
C ILE A 171 3.64 10.88 7.95
N ALA A 172 3.28 11.33 6.74
CA ALA A 172 3.94 10.90 5.52
C ALA A 172 5.44 11.23 5.48
N ARG A 173 5.85 12.42 5.94
CA ARG A 173 7.28 12.79 6.05
C ARG A 173 8.05 11.89 7.00
N GLU A 174 7.49 11.61 8.17
CA GLU A 174 8.13 10.70 9.12
C GLU A 174 8.19 9.26 8.59
N LEU A 175 7.13 8.79 7.91
CA LEU A 175 7.13 7.49 7.26
C LEU A 175 8.23 7.38 6.19
N VAL A 176 8.38 8.37 5.32
CA VAL A 176 9.42 8.36 4.27
C VAL A 176 10.82 8.28 4.89
N LYS A 177 11.12 9.05 5.94
CA LYS A 177 12.40 8.96 6.65
C LYS A 177 12.65 7.57 7.23
N ILE A 178 11.63 6.97 7.85
CA ILE A 178 11.72 5.62 8.42
C ILE A 178 11.98 4.59 7.32
N PHE A 179 11.26 4.68 6.19
CA PHE A 179 11.39 3.77 5.06
C PHE A 179 12.79 3.85 4.43
N SER A 180 13.29 5.07 4.19
CA SER A 180 14.63 5.31 3.64
C SER A 180 15.72 4.78 4.56
N ASN A 181 15.64 5.06 5.86
CA ASN A 181 16.59 4.55 6.84
C ASN A 181 16.57 3.01 6.93
N PHE A 182 15.41 2.39 6.83
CA PHE A 182 15.27 0.94 6.84
C PHE A 182 15.88 0.32 5.57
N ALA A 183 15.59 0.89 4.40
CA ALA A 183 16.13 0.44 3.12
C ALA A 183 17.67 0.54 3.10
N THR A 184 18.23 1.67 3.51
CA THR A 184 19.70 1.84 3.62
C THR A 184 20.32 0.73 4.47
N LYS A 185 19.80 0.51 5.68
CA LYS A 185 20.31 -0.55 6.56
C LYS A 185 20.18 -1.95 5.97
N MET A 186 19.13 -2.22 5.20
CA MET A 186 18.91 -3.51 4.55
C MET A 186 19.91 -3.75 3.43
N PHE A 187 20.18 -2.74 2.60
CA PHE A 187 21.10 -2.86 1.47
C PHE A 187 22.57 -2.83 1.90
N ASP A 188 22.93 -2.04 2.90
CA ASP A 188 24.29 -2.02 3.47
C ASP A 188 24.65 -3.40 4.05
N LYS A 189 23.72 -4.08 4.75
CA LYS A 189 23.95 -5.43 5.26
C LYS A 189 24.18 -6.47 4.16
N LYS A 190 23.50 -6.35 3.00
CA LYS A 190 23.73 -7.25 1.86
C LYS A 190 25.14 -7.08 1.28
N ASN A 191 25.70 -5.87 1.26
CA ASN A 191 27.03 -5.59 0.74
C ASN A 191 28.17 -6.06 1.68
N VAL A 192 27.92 -6.29 2.95
CA VAL A 192 28.91 -6.76 3.96
C VAL A 192 29.01 -8.30 4.01
N THR A 193 28.10 -9.03 3.41
CA THR A 193 28.04 -10.51 3.50
C THR A 193 28.80 -11.20 2.35
N ILE A 194 29.55 -10.47 1.52
CA ILE A 194 30.40 -11.02 0.45
C ILE A 194 31.88 -10.84 0.84
N ASN A 195 32.33 -11.62 1.83
CA ASN A 195 33.74 -11.92 2.08
C ASN A 195 33.89 -13.33 2.61
#